data_432d80fee7aa9b19d4395b57cf8aa3d9
#
_entry.id   432d80fee7aa9b19d4395b57cf8aa3d9
#
_cell.length_a   1.000
_cell.length_b   1.000
_cell.length_c   1.000
_cell.angle_alpha   90.00
_cell.angle_beta   90.00
_cell.angle_gamma   90.00
#
_symmetry.space_group_name_H-M   'P 1'
#
loop_
_entity.id
_entity.type
_entity.pdbx_description
1 polymer ?
#
loop_
_entity_poly.entity_id
_entity_poly.type
_entity_poly.pdbx_seq_one_letter_code
_entity_poly.pdbx_strand_id
1 'polypeptide(L)'
;MLILPYTAQTDPARAVWVAERALQGGVNWVMLRVRELPARLAFDVALELRRLTRAHGAQLGVNPYPALAEWVEADALHLPEAAPPYTPPDPMWLGRSVHSVDAAQRAEAEGCRYLLVGAMFPTASHPDQPPAGISLLRAVRGAVSIPLIAIGGITPERVAACVQAGAQGVAVLSGITDAPDPADAATRYWAALRACAT
;
A
#
# COMPACT_ATOMS: atom_id res chain seq x y z
N MET A 1 5.51 -0.92 2.62
CA MET A 1 4.68 0.13 1.97
C MET A 1 3.94 0.95 3.02
N LEU A 2 3.93 2.27 2.90
CA LEU A 2 3.05 3.16 3.66
C LEU A 2 1.77 3.41 2.85
N ILE A 3 0.60 3.18 3.45
CA ILE A 3 -0.67 3.69 2.91
C ILE A 3 -0.92 5.05 3.56
N LEU A 4 -0.92 6.10 2.75
CA LEU A 4 -1.13 7.48 3.19
C LEU A 4 -2.53 7.93 2.78
N PRO A 5 -3.50 8.00 3.72
CA PRO A 5 -4.84 8.46 3.40
C PRO A 5 -4.84 9.97 3.14
N TYR A 6 -5.58 10.41 2.13
CA TYR A 6 -5.75 11.82 1.80
C TYR A 6 -7.21 12.12 1.47
N THR A 7 -7.80 13.01 2.26
CA THR A 7 -9.21 13.44 2.19
C THR A 7 -9.28 14.96 2.26
N ALA A 8 -10.47 15.53 2.13
CA ALA A 8 -10.68 16.96 2.28
C ALA A 8 -10.33 17.50 3.70
N GLN A 9 -10.29 16.63 4.71
CA GLN A 9 -9.93 16.99 6.08
C GLN A 9 -8.45 16.77 6.40
N THR A 10 -7.69 16.18 5.48
CA THR A 10 -6.26 15.93 5.68
C THR A 10 -5.47 17.22 5.48
N ASP A 11 -4.68 17.61 6.48
CA ASP A 11 -3.71 18.69 6.32
C ASP A 11 -2.61 18.24 5.35
N PRO A 12 -2.42 18.92 4.19
CA PRO A 12 -1.40 18.59 3.21
C PRO A 12 0.02 18.56 3.78
N ALA A 13 0.36 19.53 4.63
CA ALA A 13 1.69 19.63 5.24
C ALA A 13 1.95 18.45 6.18
N ARG A 14 0.94 18.04 6.95
CA ARG A 14 1.02 16.86 7.82
C ARG A 14 1.20 15.57 7.00
N ALA A 15 0.46 15.40 5.88
CA ALA A 15 0.59 14.24 5.02
C ALA A 15 2.01 14.11 4.43
N VAL A 16 2.55 15.21 3.92
CA VAL A 16 3.91 15.28 3.38
C VAL A 16 4.94 14.98 4.48
N TRP A 17 4.80 15.57 5.66
CA TRP A 17 5.69 15.33 6.80
C TRP A 17 5.67 13.86 7.23
N VAL A 18 4.50 13.21 7.33
CA VAL A 18 4.41 11.78 7.67
C VAL A 18 5.15 10.93 6.65
N ALA A 19 4.96 11.20 5.35
CA ALA A 19 5.62 10.46 4.29
C ALA A 19 7.16 10.62 4.35
N GLU A 20 7.64 11.84 4.54
CA GLU A 20 9.08 12.13 4.66
C GLU A 20 9.70 11.39 5.85
N ARG A 21 9.07 11.48 7.04
CA ARG A 21 9.52 10.76 8.23
C ARG A 21 9.53 9.24 8.02
N ALA A 22 8.48 8.69 7.40
CA ALA A 22 8.40 7.26 7.12
C ALA A 22 9.48 6.80 6.12
N LEU A 23 9.79 7.60 5.10
CA LEU A 23 10.88 7.34 4.15
C LEU A 23 12.24 7.33 4.87
N GLN A 24 12.50 8.28 5.77
CA GLN A 24 13.70 8.30 6.63
C GLN A 24 13.80 7.03 7.49
N GLY A 25 12.68 6.47 7.93
CA GLY A 25 12.61 5.21 8.68
C GLY A 25 12.69 3.93 7.83
N GLY A 26 12.94 4.05 6.52
CA GLY A 26 13.16 2.91 5.62
C GLY A 26 11.93 2.43 4.84
N VAL A 27 10.82 3.18 4.84
CA VAL A 27 9.73 2.93 3.89
C VAL A 27 10.26 3.13 2.47
N ASN A 28 10.06 2.13 1.61
CA ASN A 28 10.51 2.14 0.22
C ASN A 28 9.37 2.29 -0.79
N TRP A 29 8.13 2.47 -0.33
CA TRP A 29 6.97 2.68 -1.19
C TRP A 29 5.90 3.48 -0.45
N VAL A 30 5.51 4.62 -0.97
CA VAL A 30 4.40 5.44 -0.46
C VAL A 30 3.21 5.30 -1.42
N MET A 31 2.06 4.91 -0.90
CA MET A 31 0.80 4.82 -1.63
C MET A 31 -0.12 5.96 -1.20
N LEU A 32 -0.31 6.98 -2.03
CA LEU A 32 -1.28 8.04 -1.80
C LEU A 32 -2.69 7.51 -2.06
N ARG A 33 -3.47 7.34 -0.99
CA ARG A 33 -4.85 6.87 -1.05
C ARG A 33 -5.82 8.04 -0.95
N VAL A 34 -6.27 8.55 -2.10
CA VAL A 34 -7.23 9.65 -2.19
C VAL A 34 -8.65 9.12 -1.98
N ARG A 35 -9.40 9.72 -1.06
CA ARG A 35 -10.79 9.35 -0.76
C ARG A 35 -11.68 10.58 -0.70
N GLU A 36 -12.89 10.46 -1.29
CA GLU A 36 -13.92 11.50 -1.18
C GLU A 36 -13.44 12.91 -1.59
N LEU A 37 -12.47 12.94 -2.52
CA LEU A 37 -11.83 14.15 -2.98
C LEU A 37 -11.55 14.04 -4.49
N PRO A 38 -11.88 15.05 -5.31
CA PRO A 38 -11.50 15.07 -6.73
C PRO A 38 -9.98 14.98 -6.91
N ALA A 39 -9.54 14.22 -7.92
CA ALA A 39 -8.12 13.98 -8.21
C ALA A 39 -7.29 15.27 -8.27
N ARG A 40 -7.84 16.35 -8.89
CA ARG A 40 -7.15 17.64 -9.04
C ARG A 40 -6.77 18.30 -7.71
N LEU A 41 -7.53 18.04 -6.64
CA LEU A 41 -7.24 18.61 -5.31
C LEU A 41 -6.16 17.84 -4.55
N ALA A 42 -5.77 16.67 -5.04
CA ALA A 42 -4.65 15.90 -4.51
C ALA A 42 -3.35 16.09 -5.31
N PHE A 43 -3.38 16.88 -6.38
CA PHE A 43 -2.25 17.02 -7.32
C PHE A 43 -0.99 17.56 -6.64
N ASP A 44 -1.09 18.66 -5.92
CA ASP A 44 0.06 19.31 -5.30
C ASP A 44 0.73 18.39 -4.25
N VAL A 45 -0.08 17.70 -3.44
CA VAL A 45 0.44 16.71 -2.48
C VAL A 45 1.08 15.52 -3.21
N ALA A 46 0.44 15.01 -4.26
CA ALA A 46 0.98 13.90 -5.04
C ALA A 46 2.32 14.28 -5.70
N LEU A 47 2.45 15.51 -6.21
CA LEU A 47 3.69 16.02 -6.79
C LEU A 47 4.81 16.13 -5.76
N GLU A 48 4.50 16.63 -4.56
CA GLU A 48 5.48 16.71 -3.47
C GLU A 48 5.90 15.32 -2.99
N LEU A 49 4.96 14.37 -2.88
CA LEU A 49 5.28 12.97 -2.59
C LEU A 49 6.16 12.34 -3.69
N ARG A 50 5.93 12.67 -4.98
CA ARG A 50 6.80 12.23 -6.09
C ARG A 50 8.23 12.73 -5.90
N ARG A 51 8.40 14.01 -5.54
CA ARG A 51 9.70 14.59 -5.26
C ARG A 51 10.41 13.87 -4.10
N LEU A 52 9.70 13.64 -3.00
CA LEU A 52 10.23 12.94 -1.83
C LEU A 52 10.62 11.50 -2.13
N THR A 53 9.74 10.73 -2.79
CA THR A 53 10.04 9.33 -3.11
C THR A 53 11.25 9.20 -4.03
N ARG A 54 11.38 10.07 -5.05
CA ARG A 54 12.59 10.11 -5.91
C ARG A 54 13.86 10.41 -5.11
N ALA A 55 13.80 11.38 -4.19
CA ALA A 55 14.96 11.75 -3.37
C ALA A 55 15.44 10.62 -2.44
N HIS A 56 14.51 9.73 -2.03
CA HIS A 56 14.82 8.58 -1.17
C HIS A 56 14.99 7.25 -1.93
N GLY A 57 14.94 7.25 -3.27
CA GLY A 57 14.98 6.01 -4.06
C GLY A 57 13.80 5.08 -3.80
N ALA A 58 12.67 5.64 -3.39
CA ALA A 58 11.44 4.92 -3.08
C ALA A 58 10.41 5.07 -4.21
N GLN A 59 9.37 4.23 -4.19
CA GLN A 59 8.29 4.26 -5.17
C GLN A 59 7.11 5.10 -4.69
N LEU A 60 6.42 5.74 -5.64
CA LEU A 60 5.12 6.37 -5.44
C LEU A 60 4.03 5.53 -6.10
N GLY A 61 3.00 5.17 -5.34
CA GLY A 61 1.75 4.67 -5.88
C GLY A 61 0.61 5.66 -5.67
N VAL A 62 -0.38 5.63 -6.55
CA VAL A 62 -1.62 6.42 -6.46
C VAL A 62 -2.82 5.48 -6.46
N ASN A 63 -3.79 5.76 -5.59
CA ASN A 63 -5.06 5.05 -5.48
C ASN A 63 -6.21 6.07 -5.28
N PRO A 64 -7.32 6.01 -6.04
CA PRO A 64 -7.60 5.08 -7.14
C PRO A 64 -7.56 5.76 -8.52
N TYR A 65 -7.02 6.96 -8.66
CA TYR A 65 -7.20 7.84 -9.83
C TYR A 65 -6.11 7.66 -10.90
N PRO A 66 -6.40 7.03 -12.07
CA PRO A 66 -5.44 6.87 -13.16
C PRO A 66 -4.84 8.20 -13.63
N ALA A 67 -5.67 9.20 -13.89
CA ALA A 67 -5.19 10.50 -14.35
C ALA A 67 -4.21 11.16 -13.38
N LEU A 68 -4.46 11.05 -12.05
CA LEU A 68 -3.53 11.59 -11.06
C LEU A 68 -2.20 10.83 -11.07
N ALA A 69 -2.25 9.49 -11.22
CA ALA A 69 -1.05 8.66 -11.32
C ALA A 69 -0.20 9.04 -12.53
N GLU A 70 -0.84 9.27 -13.69
CA GLU A 70 -0.18 9.71 -14.91
C GLU A 70 0.41 11.12 -14.78
N TRP A 71 -0.35 12.08 -14.23
CA TRP A 71 0.10 13.47 -14.09
C TRP A 71 1.35 13.62 -13.21
N VAL A 72 1.52 12.76 -12.22
CA VAL A 72 2.69 12.83 -11.32
C VAL A 72 3.74 11.76 -11.65
N GLU A 73 3.59 11.06 -12.76
CA GLU A 73 4.49 9.97 -13.18
C GLU A 73 4.70 8.95 -12.03
N ALA A 74 3.61 8.49 -11.43
CA ALA A 74 3.67 7.51 -10.36
C ALA A 74 4.25 6.18 -10.87
N ASP A 75 4.94 5.45 -10.01
CA ASP A 75 5.49 4.14 -10.35
C ASP A 75 4.41 3.07 -10.41
N ALA A 76 3.28 3.31 -9.69
CA ALA A 76 2.15 2.37 -9.67
C ALA A 76 0.80 3.07 -9.55
N LEU A 77 -0.19 2.52 -10.26
CA LEU A 77 -1.61 2.74 -10.01
C LEU A 77 -2.15 1.56 -9.19
N HIS A 78 -2.87 1.85 -8.12
CA HIS A 78 -3.55 0.83 -7.33
C HIS A 78 -5.07 1.01 -7.40
N LEU A 79 -5.79 -0.05 -7.74
CA LEU A 79 -7.23 -0.03 -7.88
C LEU A 79 -7.91 -0.92 -6.82
N PRO A 80 -9.10 -0.56 -6.34
CA PRO A 80 -9.91 -1.46 -5.52
C PRO A 80 -10.37 -2.68 -6.33
N GLU A 81 -10.74 -3.77 -5.65
CA GLU A 81 -11.17 -5.02 -6.28
C GLU A 81 -12.32 -4.81 -7.29
N ALA A 82 -13.28 -3.96 -6.95
CA ALA A 82 -14.47 -3.71 -7.78
C ALA A 82 -14.26 -2.71 -8.92
N ALA A 83 -13.06 -2.12 -9.07
CA ALA A 83 -12.80 -1.20 -10.17
C ALA A 83 -12.83 -1.93 -11.52
N PRO A 84 -13.26 -1.25 -12.59
CA PRO A 84 -13.21 -1.84 -13.93
C PRO A 84 -11.76 -2.18 -14.32
N PRO A 85 -11.55 -3.08 -15.29
CA PRO A 85 -10.24 -3.35 -15.86
C PRO A 85 -9.57 -2.07 -16.39
N TYR A 86 -8.25 -1.98 -16.18
CA TYR A 86 -7.47 -0.84 -16.64
C TYR A 86 -6.04 -1.28 -17.00
N THR A 87 -5.51 -0.73 -18.08
CA THR A 87 -4.13 -0.94 -18.50
C THR A 87 -3.38 0.38 -18.39
N PRO A 88 -2.49 0.54 -17.40
CA PRO A 88 -1.69 1.75 -17.27
C PRO A 88 -0.65 1.84 -18.40
N PRO A 89 -0.21 3.06 -18.77
CA PRO A 89 0.92 3.22 -19.68
C PRO A 89 2.22 2.70 -19.06
N ASP A 90 3.11 2.13 -19.89
CA ASP A 90 4.45 1.74 -19.47
C ASP A 90 5.27 2.97 -19.02
N PRO A 91 6.07 2.84 -17.96
CA PRO A 91 6.40 1.66 -17.15
C PRO A 91 5.57 1.51 -15.86
N MET A 92 4.42 2.19 -15.75
CA MET A 92 3.59 2.20 -14.54
C MET A 92 3.03 0.82 -14.23
N TRP A 93 3.14 0.38 -12.97
CA TRP A 93 2.60 -0.90 -12.52
C TRP A 93 1.11 -0.78 -12.16
N LEU A 94 0.33 -1.81 -12.51
CA LEU A 94 -1.00 -1.99 -11.96
C LEU A 94 -0.95 -2.87 -10.72
N GLY A 95 -1.67 -2.48 -9.68
CA GLY A 95 -1.94 -3.30 -8.49
C GLY A 95 -3.41 -3.29 -8.12
N ARG A 96 -3.87 -4.34 -7.45
CA ARG A 96 -5.25 -4.45 -6.93
C ARG A 96 -5.30 -4.90 -5.48
N SER A 97 -6.30 -4.37 -4.76
CA SER A 97 -6.76 -5.00 -3.53
C SER A 97 -7.56 -6.25 -3.87
N VAL A 98 -7.36 -7.33 -3.11
CA VAL A 98 -8.11 -8.59 -3.28
C VAL A 98 -8.50 -9.19 -1.94
N HIS A 99 -9.69 -9.83 -1.90
CA HIS A 99 -10.28 -10.40 -0.70
C HIS A 99 -10.69 -11.87 -0.90
N SER A 100 -10.35 -12.46 -2.06
CA SER A 100 -10.59 -13.87 -2.39
C SER A 100 -9.52 -14.39 -3.36
N VAL A 101 -9.41 -15.71 -3.47
CA VAL A 101 -8.54 -16.37 -4.44
C VAL A 101 -8.97 -16.04 -5.87
N ASP A 102 -10.26 -16.10 -6.15
CA ASP A 102 -10.80 -15.79 -7.49
C ASP A 102 -10.51 -14.35 -7.91
N ALA A 103 -10.61 -13.40 -6.97
CA ALA A 103 -10.24 -12.01 -7.24
C ALA A 103 -8.74 -11.86 -7.55
N ALA A 104 -7.88 -12.60 -6.84
CA ALA A 104 -6.45 -12.59 -7.07
C ALA A 104 -6.08 -13.15 -8.47
N GLN A 105 -6.70 -14.26 -8.86
CA GLN A 105 -6.48 -14.85 -10.19
C GLN A 105 -6.96 -13.94 -11.32
N ARG A 106 -8.13 -13.30 -11.15
CA ARG A 106 -8.60 -12.29 -12.13
C ARG A 106 -7.66 -11.11 -12.24
N ALA A 107 -7.15 -10.61 -11.12
CA ALA A 107 -6.21 -9.49 -11.11
C ALA A 107 -4.85 -9.86 -11.76
N GLU A 108 -4.34 -11.07 -11.53
CA GLU A 108 -3.14 -11.56 -12.22
C GLU A 108 -3.38 -11.68 -13.72
N ALA A 109 -4.52 -12.23 -14.15
CA ALA A 109 -4.89 -12.34 -15.57
C ALA A 109 -5.09 -10.96 -16.23
N GLU A 110 -5.50 -9.94 -15.49
CA GLU A 110 -5.58 -8.55 -15.94
C GLU A 110 -4.20 -7.92 -16.19
N GLY A 111 -3.12 -8.51 -15.67
CA GLY A 111 -1.76 -8.00 -15.79
C GLY A 111 -1.29 -7.19 -14.57
N CYS A 112 -1.93 -7.34 -13.42
CA CYS A 112 -1.44 -6.75 -12.18
C CYS A 112 -0.01 -7.22 -11.87
N ARG A 113 0.83 -6.31 -11.40
CA ARG A 113 2.22 -6.57 -11.05
C ARG A 113 2.39 -6.87 -9.55
N TYR A 114 1.37 -6.61 -8.74
CA TYR A 114 1.30 -6.95 -7.32
C TYR A 114 -0.14 -6.92 -6.83
N LEU A 115 -0.39 -7.57 -5.68
CA LEU A 115 -1.68 -7.55 -5.00
C LEU A 115 -1.54 -7.06 -3.56
N LEU A 116 -2.49 -6.25 -3.09
CA LEU A 116 -2.73 -6.02 -1.67
C LEU A 116 -3.77 -7.03 -1.19
N VAL A 117 -3.36 -7.93 -0.30
CA VAL A 117 -4.23 -8.99 0.26
C VAL A 117 -4.61 -8.63 1.68
N GLY A 118 -5.90 -8.51 1.98
CA GLY A 118 -6.36 -8.11 3.31
C GLY A 118 -7.86 -8.33 3.58
N ALA A 119 -8.32 -8.03 4.81
CA ALA A 119 -7.49 -7.64 5.97
C ALA A 119 -6.93 -8.87 6.68
N MET A 120 -5.64 -8.80 7.07
CA MET A 120 -4.99 -9.94 7.73
C MET A 120 -5.43 -10.09 9.19
N PHE A 121 -5.61 -8.99 9.90
CA PHE A 121 -5.98 -8.93 11.31
C PHE A 121 -7.08 -7.89 11.53
N PRO A 122 -7.78 -7.90 12.68
CA PRO A 122 -8.74 -6.84 13.01
C PRO A 122 -8.12 -5.45 12.89
N THR A 123 -8.85 -4.51 12.31
CA THR A 123 -8.35 -3.16 12.03
C THR A 123 -9.44 -2.11 12.20
N ALA A 124 -9.08 -0.96 12.74
CA ALA A 124 -9.97 0.18 12.88
C ALA A 124 -10.47 0.76 11.54
N SER A 125 -9.77 0.49 10.45
CA SER A 125 -10.20 0.94 9.11
C SER A 125 -11.44 0.23 8.58
N HIS A 126 -11.75 -0.97 9.10
CA HIS A 126 -12.93 -1.78 8.75
C HIS A 126 -13.39 -2.55 10.00
N PRO A 127 -13.93 -1.86 11.02
CA PRO A 127 -14.24 -2.47 12.33
C PRO A 127 -15.31 -3.55 12.27
N ASP A 128 -16.26 -3.42 11.34
CA ASP A 128 -17.43 -4.30 11.22
C ASP A 128 -17.17 -5.52 10.30
N GLN A 129 -15.98 -5.64 9.73
CA GLN A 129 -15.63 -6.76 8.85
C GLN A 129 -14.67 -7.72 9.56
N PRO A 130 -15.03 -9.00 9.67
CA PRO A 130 -14.08 -9.98 10.18
C PRO A 130 -12.84 -10.03 9.27
N PRO A 131 -11.62 -10.15 9.83
CA PRO A 131 -10.43 -10.27 9.02
C PRO A 131 -10.47 -11.56 8.21
N ALA A 132 -10.01 -11.48 6.96
CA ALA A 132 -9.88 -12.67 6.10
C ALA A 132 -8.75 -13.61 6.61
N GLY A 133 -7.80 -13.05 7.35
CA GLY A 133 -6.77 -13.80 8.06
C GLY A 133 -5.61 -14.29 7.18
N ILE A 134 -4.64 -14.87 7.85
CA ILE A 134 -3.43 -15.43 7.21
C ILE A 134 -3.76 -16.63 6.28
N SER A 135 -4.87 -17.33 6.52
CA SER A 135 -5.34 -18.41 5.68
C SER A 135 -5.63 -17.95 4.24
N LEU A 136 -6.26 -16.77 4.08
CA LEU A 136 -6.48 -16.20 2.75
C LEU A 136 -5.14 -15.92 2.05
N LEU A 137 -4.17 -15.33 2.75
CA LEU A 137 -2.87 -15.00 2.16
C LEU A 137 -2.16 -16.27 1.63
N ARG A 138 -2.18 -17.37 2.40
CA ARG A 138 -1.63 -18.67 1.96
C ARG A 138 -2.38 -19.22 0.74
N ALA A 139 -3.71 -19.16 0.74
CA ALA A 139 -4.52 -19.63 -0.38
C ALA A 139 -4.25 -18.82 -1.66
N VAL A 140 -4.17 -17.50 -1.54
CA VAL A 140 -3.82 -16.60 -2.66
C VAL A 140 -2.39 -16.90 -3.14
N ARG A 141 -1.41 -17.10 -2.23
CA ARG A 141 -0.03 -17.44 -2.63
C ARG A 141 0.05 -18.74 -3.44
N GLY A 142 -0.77 -19.71 -3.10
CA GLY A 142 -0.86 -20.98 -3.84
C GLY A 142 -1.52 -20.86 -5.22
N ALA A 143 -2.24 -19.77 -5.48
CA ALA A 143 -3.06 -19.60 -6.69
C ALA A 143 -2.49 -18.61 -7.72
N VAL A 144 -1.57 -17.71 -7.31
CA VAL A 144 -0.98 -16.70 -8.19
C VAL A 144 0.55 -16.64 -8.01
N SER A 145 1.26 -16.12 -9.01
CA SER A 145 2.73 -16.02 -9.03
C SER A 145 3.25 -14.64 -8.67
N ILE A 146 2.46 -13.60 -8.88
CA ILE A 146 2.87 -12.21 -8.67
C ILE A 146 3.05 -11.87 -7.18
N PRO A 147 3.80 -10.82 -6.86
CA PRO A 147 4.06 -10.36 -5.51
C PRO A 147 2.79 -10.05 -4.70
N LEU A 148 2.76 -10.54 -3.46
CA LEU A 148 1.70 -10.27 -2.50
C LEU A 148 2.20 -9.34 -1.40
N ILE A 149 1.43 -8.31 -1.10
CA ILE A 149 1.66 -7.38 -0.01
C ILE A 149 0.50 -7.55 0.98
N ALA A 150 0.81 -7.97 2.20
CA ALA A 150 -0.22 -8.14 3.23
C ALA A 150 -0.65 -6.79 3.80
N ILE A 151 -1.95 -6.61 4.06
CA ILE A 151 -2.51 -5.37 4.63
C ILE A 151 -3.59 -5.67 5.68
N GLY A 152 -3.76 -4.75 6.62
CA GLY A 152 -4.84 -4.74 7.61
C GLY A 152 -4.40 -5.28 8.98
N GLY A 153 -4.37 -4.41 9.98
CA GLY A 153 -4.06 -4.71 11.38
C GLY A 153 -2.67 -5.28 11.62
N ILE A 154 -1.71 -5.00 10.74
CA ILE A 154 -0.35 -5.51 10.85
C ILE A 154 0.43 -4.62 11.83
N THR A 155 1.08 -5.27 12.80
CA THR A 155 2.07 -4.68 13.72
C THR A 155 3.45 -5.28 13.44
N PRO A 156 4.56 -4.70 13.91
CA PRO A 156 5.89 -5.28 13.71
C PRO A 156 5.98 -6.77 14.12
N GLU A 157 5.31 -7.18 15.20
CA GLU A 157 5.28 -8.55 15.72
C GLU A 157 4.52 -9.52 14.80
N ARG A 158 3.61 -9.00 13.97
CA ARG A 158 2.78 -9.78 13.03
C ARG A 158 3.42 -9.92 11.64
N VAL A 159 4.49 -9.18 11.35
CA VAL A 159 5.17 -9.20 10.05
C VAL A 159 5.64 -10.61 9.70
N ALA A 160 6.28 -11.30 10.63
CA ALA A 160 6.81 -12.64 10.39
C ALA A 160 5.73 -13.63 9.94
N ALA A 161 4.53 -13.58 10.55
CA ALA A 161 3.42 -14.44 10.15
C ALA A 161 2.95 -14.16 8.71
N CYS A 162 2.96 -12.90 8.27
CA CYS A 162 2.62 -12.53 6.90
C CYS A 162 3.66 -13.04 5.90
N VAL A 163 4.96 -12.86 6.20
CA VAL A 163 6.05 -13.31 5.33
C VAL A 163 6.06 -14.83 5.21
N GLN A 164 5.92 -15.57 6.31
CA GLN A 164 5.82 -17.04 6.33
C GLN A 164 4.59 -17.57 5.56
N ALA A 165 3.54 -16.75 5.43
CA ALA A 165 2.37 -17.07 4.63
C ALA A 165 2.52 -16.72 3.13
N GLY A 166 3.66 -16.16 2.73
CA GLY A 166 4.02 -15.88 1.34
C GLY A 166 3.91 -14.44 0.90
N ALA A 167 3.77 -13.47 1.83
CA ALA A 167 3.88 -12.05 1.50
C ALA A 167 5.34 -11.65 1.26
N GLN A 168 5.60 -10.87 0.21
CA GLN A 168 6.89 -10.25 -0.07
C GLN A 168 7.05 -8.91 0.67
N GLY A 169 5.99 -8.40 1.28
CA GLY A 169 6.00 -7.17 2.04
C GLY A 169 4.71 -6.93 2.80
N VAL A 170 4.69 -5.85 3.54
CA VAL A 170 3.50 -5.42 4.28
C VAL A 170 3.14 -3.98 3.93
N ALA A 171 1.85 -3.67 3.95
CA ALA A 171 1.31 -2.32 3.82
C ALA A 171 0.71 -1.89 5.17
N VAL A 172 1.13 -0.72 5.65
CA VAL A 172 0.79 -0.18 6.96
C VAL A 172 0.16 1.20 6.79
N LEU A 173 -0.92 1.47 7.51
CA LEU A 173 -1.59 2.76 7.58
C LEU A 173 -1.39 3.34 8.99
N SER A 174 -2.35 3.14 9.90
CA SER A 174 -2.39 3.75 11.24
C SER A 174 -1.14 3.46 12.09
N GLY A 175 -0.54 2.29 11.94
CA GLY A 175 0.70 1.95 12.65
C GLY A 175 1.89 2.87 12.33
N ILE A 176 1.80 3.67 11.27
CA ILE A 176 2.79 4.70 10.90
C ILE A 176 2.16 6.09 10.94
N THR A 177 0.97 6.30 10.34
CA THR A 177 0.38 7.65 10.24
C THR A 177 -0.01 8.26 11.59
N ASP A 178 -0.42 7.40 12.54
CA ASP A 178 -0.90 7.82 13.87
C ASP A 178 0.20 7.71 14.94
N ALA A 179 1.39 7.22 14.55
CA ALA A 179 2.52 7.14 15.47
C ALA A 179 3.03 8.53 15.86
N PRO A 180 3.46 8.72 17.12
CA PRO A 180 4.10 9.97 17.55
C PRO A 180 5.35 10.31 16.73
N ASP A 181 6.15 9.29 16.38
CA ASP A 181 7.27 9.39 15.44
C ASP A 181 7.11 8.36 14.31
N PRO A 182 6.68 8.79 13.11
CA PRO A 182 6.52 7.90 11.97
C PRO A 182 7.84 7.27 11.49
N ALA A 183 9.00 7.91 11.72
CA ALA A 183 10.29 7.33 11.34
C ALA A 183 10.66 6.15 12.23
N ASP A 184 10.51 6.29 13.55
CA ASP A 184 10.72 5.16 14.49
C ASP A 184 9.76 4.01 14.20
N ALA A 185 8.48 4.32 13.98
CA ALA A 185 7.49 3.31 13.63
C ALA A 185 7.90 2.56 12.33
N ALA A 186 8.26 3.28 11.28
CA ALA A 186 8.72 2.68 10.03
C ALA A 186 9.97 1.81 10.20
N THR A 187 10.93 2.27 11.01
CA THR A 187 12.16 1.52 11.32
C THR A 187 11.84 0.17 11.98
N ARG A 188 10.87 0.12 12.88
CA ARG A 188 10.44 -1.15 13.52
C ARG A 188 9.84 -2.14 12.52
N TYR A 189 8.99 -1.67 11.60
CA TYR A 189 8.47 -2.54 10.53
C TYR A 189 9.56 -3.01 9.59
N TRP A 190 10.51 -2.14 9.24
CA TRP A 190 11.63 -2.50 8.40
C TRP A 190 12.54 -3.55 9.05
N ALA A 191 12.86 -3.37 10.33
CA ALA A 191 13.64 -4.34 11.10
C ALA A 191 12.95 -5.72 11.16
N ALA A 192 11.64 -5.74 11.39
CA ALA A 192 10.85 -6.97 11.39
C ALA A 192 10.85 -7.69 10.03
N LEU A 193 10.76 -6.95 8.91
CA LEU A 193 10.86 -7.52 7.56
C LEU A 193 12.25 -8.10 7.29
N ARG A 194 13.32 -7.37 7.65
CA ARG A 194 14.70 -7.85 7.46
C ARG A 194 15.01 -9.12 8.26
N ALA A 195 14.47 -9.24 9.46
CA ALA A 195 14.63 -10.43 10.29
C ALA A 195 13.99 -11.69 9.67
N CYS A 196 13.09 -11.55 8.69
CA CYS A 196 12.46 -12.65 7.97
C CYS A 196 13.23 -13.06 6.69
N ALA A 197 14.20 -12.27 6.26
CA ALA A 197 14.95 -12.49 5.01
C ALA A 197 16.26 -13.28 5.22
N THR A 198 16.53 -13.63 6.48
CA THR A 198 17.67 -14.48 6.91
C THR A 198 17.18 -15.91 7.14
#